data_f5ea37ea521b8fd30805d5486064c98c
#
_entry.id   f5ea37ea521b8fd30805d5486064c98c
#
_cell.length_a   1.000
_cell.length_b   1.000
_cell.length_c   1.000
_cell.angle_alpha   90.00
_cell.angle_beta   90.00
_cell.angle_gamma   90.00
#
_symmetry.space_group_name_H-M   'P 1'
#
loop_
_entity.id
_entity.type
_entity.pdbx_description
1 polymer ?
#
loop_
_entity_poly.entity_id
_entity_poly.type
_entity_poly.pdbx_seq_one_letter_code
_entity_poly.pdbx_strand_id
1 'polypeptide(L)'
;QIRAFIAAAPQDENTGNLLSYLSELEKDVNGKKYGLVFEEHREEIDEVLDTHTPVLTEDADLFIDHGVQMNFLIEGDNLASLQLLEKTHKGKIDLIYIDPPYNTGAKDFVYDDAFVDTTDGFNHSKWLSFMKQRLSLSKKLLAAHGTIFISIDDNEFSQLKLLCDEVFGANNYVGTILWKKKTNGNNMGWLPPVHDYILCYSKEIGKIYDFGFEVSEEDILKNYSNPDNDPRGPWTTTDLSANHKGPYFPVTNPKTGDVYYPPAG
;
A
#
# COMPACT_ATOMS: atom_id res chain seq x y z
N GLN A 1 -35.19 -11.38 15.29
CA GLN A 1 -36.02 -10.85 16.39
C GLN A 1 -36.59 -9.47 16.04
N ILE A 2 -35.77 -8.49 15.62
CA ILE A 2 -36.22 -7.14 15.26
C ILE A 2 -37.24 -7.14 14.12
N ARG A 3 -37.00 -7.93 13.03
CA ARG A 3 -37.97 -8.08 11.94
C ARG A 3 -39.33 -8.64 12.41
N ALA A 4 -39.29 -9.63 13.29
CA ALA A 4 -40.53 -10.22 13.83
C ALA A 4 -41.29 -9.21 14.72
N PHE A 5 -40.58 -8.37 15.45
CA PHE A 5 -41.17 -7.30 16.25
C PHE A 5 -41.81 -6.22 15.38
N ILE A 6 -41.10 -5.77 14.31
CA ILE A 6 -41.64 -4.76 13.38
C ILE A 6 -42.85 -5.32 12.58
N ALA A 7 -42.79 -6.61 12.18
CA ALA A 7 -43.90 -7.22 11.49
C ALA A 7 -45.16 -7.42 12.35
N ALA A 8 -45.00 -7.49 13.67
CA ALA A 8 -46.09 -7.57 14.64
C ALA A 8 -46.60 -6.17 15.11
N ALA A 9 -45.91 -5.10 14.78
CA ALA A 9 -46.34 -3.73 15.10
C ALA A 9 -47.46 -3.27 14.15
N PRO A 10 -48.27 -2.24 14.56
CA PRO A 10 -49.24 -1.62 13.67
C PRO A 10 -48.58 -1.18 12.37
N GLN A 11 -49.12 -1.61 11.23
CA GLN A 11 -48.57 -1.28 9.92
C GLN A 11 -48.94 0.14 9.53
N ASP A 12 -47.96 0.99 9.40
CA ASP A 12 -48.07 2.36 8.93
C ASP A 12 -47.02 2.66 7.84
N GLU A 13 -46.98 3.87 7.32
CA GLU A 13 -46.05 4.29 6.26
C GLU A 13 -44.57 4.20 6.70
N ASN A 14 -44.30 4.33 8.01
CA ASN A 14 -42.97 4.23 8.58
C ASN A 14 -42.48 2.78 8.71
N THR A 15 -43.40 1.82 8.91
CA THR A 15 -43.08 0.39 9.06
C THR A 15 -42.49 -0.17 7.76
N GLY A 16 -43.00 0.23 6.61
CA GLY A 16 -42.45 -0.14 5.30
C GLY A 16 -41.02 0.37 5.09
N ASN A 17 -40.78 1.61 5.48
CA ASN A 17 -39.47 2.23 5.42
C ASN A 17 -38.46 1.53 6.35
N LEU A 18 -38.86 1.23 7.60
CA LEU A 18 -38.03 0.51 8.57
C LEU A 18 -37.61 -0.88 8.08
N LEU A 19 -38.52 -1.64 7.44
CA LEU A 19 -38.19 -2.93 6.85
C LEU A 19 -37.24 -2.82 5.67
N SER A 20 -37.36 -1.75 4.86
CA SER A 20 -36.45 -1.46 3.79
C SER A 20 -35.04 -1.16 4.31
N TYR A 21 -34.91 -0.27 5.30
CA TYR A 21 -33.64 0.05 5.96
C TYR A 21 -32.99 -1.18 6.60
N LEU A 22 -33.77 -2.03 7.28
CA LEU A 22 -33.24 -3.27 7.84
C LEU A 22 -32.73 -4.23 6.76
N SER A 23 -33.39 -4.25 5.59
CA SER A 23 -32.96 -5.09 4.46
C SER A 23 -31.68 -4.57 3.82
N GLU A 24 -31.49 -3.25 3.75
CA GLU A 24 -30.23 -2.62 3.32
C GLU A 24 -29.11 -2.88 4.31
N LEU A 25 -29.35 -2.66 5.61
CA LEU A 25 -28.39 -2.98 6.67
C LEU A 25 -27.99 -4.47 6.66
N GLU A 26 -28.95 -5.39 6.45
CA GLU A 26 -28.61 -6.81 6.33
C GLU A 26 -27.79 -7.12 5.07
N LYS A 27 -28.02 -6.43 3.95
CA LYS A 27 -27.19 -6.57 2.74
C LYS A 27 -25.77 -6.08 3.01
N ASP A 28 -25.61 -4.95 3.69
CA ASP A 28 -24.31 -4.40 4.04
C ASP A 28 -23.55 -5.30 5.02
N VAL A 29 -24.23 -5.76 6.09
CA VAL A 29 -23.63 -6.65 7.09
C VAL A 29 -23.33 -8.04 6.50
N ASN A 30 -24.20 -8.61 5.66
CA ASN A 30 -23.99 -9.93 5.05
C ASN A 30 -23.14 -9.89 3.78
N GLY A 31 -23.05 -8.73 3.11
CA GLY A 31 -22.25 -8.56 1.88
C GLY A 31 -20.74 -8.61 2.14
N LYS A 32 -20.29 -8.17 3.31
CA LYS A 32 -18.87 -8.16 3.72
C LYS A 32 -18.55 -9.33 4.64
N LYS A 33 -18.58 -10.57 4.12
CA LYS A 33 -18.19 -11.76 4.92
C LYS A 33 -16.71 -11.87 5.22
N TYR A 34 -15.87 -11.26 4.40
CA TYR A 34 -14.40 -11.21 4.52
C TYR A 34 -13.91 -9.84 4.05
N GLY A 35 -13.16 -9.14 4.87
CA GLY A 35 -12.58 -7.85 4.56
C GLY A 35 -12.53 -6.93 5.78
N LEU A 36 -11.97 -5.75 5.58
CA LEU A 36 -11.87 -4.73 6.60
C LEU A 36 -13.24 -4.05 6.79
N VAL A 37 -13.78 -4.14 8.00
CA VAL A 37 -15.02 -3.45 8.39
C VAL A 37 -14.72 -2.52 9.56
N PHE A 38 -15.01 -1.24 9.40
CA PHE A 38 -14.84 -0.23 10.43
C PHE A 38 -15.94 0.83 10.31
N GLU A 39 -16.15 1.59 11.40
CA GLU A 39 -17.08 2.72 11.38
C GLU A 39 -16.47 3.88 10.59
N GLU A 40 -17.16 4.33 9.56
CA GLU A 40 -16.70 5.45 8.74
C GLU A 40 -17.01 6.78 9.45
N HIS A 41 -15.98 7.60 9.59
CA HIS A 41 -16.06 8.94 10.15
C HIS A 41 -15.82 9.96 9.03
N ARG A 42 -16.55 11.09 9.08
CA ARG A 42 -16.34 12.23 8.19
C ARG A 42 -15.43 13.24 8.87
N GLU A 43 -14.55 13.84 8.09
CA GLU A 43 -13.72 14.97 8.51
C GLU A 43 -14.44 16.29 8.22
N GLU A 44 -14.13 17.35 8.94
CA GLU A 44 -14.67 18.70 8.68
C GLU A 44 -14.38 19.15 7.23
N ILE A 45 -13.22 18.79 6.70
CA ILE A 45 -12.87 19.07 5.29
C ILE A 45 -13.84 18.44 4.30
N ASP A 46 -14.45 17.28 4.61
CA ASP A 46 -15.46 16.66 3.74
C ASP A 46 -16.70 17.56 3.58
N GLU A 47 -17.13 18.25 4.65
CA GLU A 47 -18.26 19.16 4.60
C GLU A 47 -17.94 20.40 3.76
N VAL A 48 -16.70 20.89 3.87
CA VAL A 48 -16.22 22.01 3.05
C VAL A 48 -16.20 21.62 1.58
N LEU A 49 -15.69 20.42 1.24
CA LEU A 49 -15.57 19.93 -0.13
C LEU A 49 -16.92 19.57 -0.78
N ASP A 50 -17.96 19.27 0.02
CA ASP A 50 -19.33 19.08 -0.50
C ASP A 50 -19.91 20.38 -1.09
N THR A 51 -19.47 21.53 -0.59
CA THR A 51 -20.04 22.85 -0.96
C THR A 51 -19.06 23.77 -1.69
N HIS A 52 -17.76 23.51 -1.59
CA HIS A 52 -16.70 24.33 -2.16
C HIS A 52 -15.81 23.50 -3.09
N THR A 53 -15.32 24.14 -4.14
CA THR A 53 -14.33 23.53 -5.05
C THR A 53 -12.95 24.10 -4.74
N PRO A 54 -11.95 23.27 -4.42
CA PRO A 54 -10.59 23.74 -4.21
C PRO A 54 -9.99 24.30 -5.50
N VAL A 55 -9.16 25.33 -5.38
CA VAL A 55 -8.41 25.94 -6.47
C VAL A 55 -6.95 26.10 -6.06
N LEU A 56 -6.03 26.01 -7.02
CA LEU A 56 -4.64 26.39 -6.83
C LEU A 56 -4.45 27.87 -7.13
N THR A 57 -3.73 28.53 -6.23
CA THR A 57 -3.27 29.91 -6.44
C THR A 57 -1.74 29.90 -6.45
N GLU A 58 -1.14 30.50 -7.47
CA GLU A 58 0.30 30.61 -7.55
C GLU A 58 0.82 31.64 -6.53
N ASP A 59 1.87 31.26 -5.79
CA ASP A 59 2.65 32.18 -4.98
C ASP A 59 3.90 32.60 -5.78
N ALA A 60 3.79 33.76 -6.45
CA ALA A 60 4.84 34.25 -7.32
C ALA A 60 6.15 34.59 -6.56
N ASP A 61 6.07 34.88 -5.26
CA ASP A 61 7.27 35.22 -4.44
C ASP A 61 8.10 33.98 -4.13
N LEU A 62 7.50 32.79 -4.20
CA LEU A 62 8.18 31.51 -3.98
C LEU A 62 8.58 30.81 -5.29
N PHE A 63 8.28 31.40 -6.43
CA PHE A 63 8.59 30.80 -7.74
C PHE A 63 10.12 30.82 -7.98
N ILE A 64 10.68 29.63 -8.29
CA ILE A 64 12.09 29.47 -8.66
C ILE A 64 12.14 28.88 -10.06
N ASP A 65 12.62 29.65 -11.03
CA ASP A 65 12.80 29.16 -12.41
C ASP A 65 14.05 28.29 -12.52
N HIS A 66 13.87 27.01 -12.85
CA HIS A 66 14.94 26.06 -13.14
C HIS A 66 14.99 25.65 -14.63
N GLY A 67 14.33 26.37 -15.51
CA GLY A 67 14.25 26.10 -16.93
C GLY A 67 13.17 25.07 -17.31
N VAL A 68 13.55 23.90 -17.85
CA VAL A 68 12.57 22.97 -18.46
C VAL A 68 11.85 22.04 -17.49
N GLN A 69 12.35 21.84 -16.28
CA GLN A 69 11.75 20.91 -15.31
C GLN A 69 11.14 21.66 -14.12
N MET A 70 9.85 21.52 -13.92
CA MET A 70 9.13 22.16 -12.83
C MET A 70 8.85 21.16 -11.70
N ASN A 71 9.14 21.60 -10.46
CA ASN A 71 8.69 20.94 -9.24
C ASN A 71 7.62 21.82 -8.60
N PHE A 72 6.61 21.20 -7.99
CA PHE A 72 5.51 21.92 -7.35
C PHE A 72 5.49 21.59 -5.85
N LEU A 73 5.37 22.63 -5.03
CA LEU A 73 4.99 22.51 -3.62
C LEU A 73 3.55 23.02 -3.51
N ILE A 74 2.64 22.18 -3.02
CA ILE A 74 1.25 22.54 -2.80
C ILE A 74 1.05 22.65 -1.30
N GLU A 75 0.70 23.83 -0.82
CA GLU A 75 0.40 24.10 0.58
C GLU A 75 -1.12 24.12 0.77
N GLY A 76 -1.62 23.38 1.78
CA GLY A 76 -3.03 23.31 2.11
C GLY A 76 -3.45 21.92 2.60
N ASP A 77 -4.74 21.72 2.79
CA ASP A 77 -5.27 20.42 3.13
C ASP A 77 -4.97 19.39 2.02
N ASN A 78 -4.45 18.23 2.44
CA ASN A 78 -4.01 17.21 1.48
C ASN A 78 -5.15 16.49 0.77
N LEU A 79 -6.35 16.34 1.39
CA LEU A 79 -7.50 15.74 0.73
C LEU A 79 -8.03 16.66 -0.37
N ALA A 80 -8.14 17.96 -0.08
CA ALA A 80 -8.51 18.98 -1.07
C ALA A 80 -7.50 19.03 -2.23
N SER A 81 -6.20 19.00 -1.92
CA SER A 81 -5.12 18.97 -2.90
C SER A 81 -5.17 17.74 -3.80
N LEU A 82 -5.42 16.54 -3.23
CA LEU A 82 -5.55 15.31 -3.99
C LEU A 82 -6.78 15.30 -4.91
N GLN A 83 -7.92 15.86 -4.46
CA GLN A 83 -9.11 16.00 -5.31
C GLN A 83 -8.85 16.93 -6.50
N LEU A 84 -8.08 18.00 -6.28
CA LEU A 84 -7.70 18.91 -7.34
C LEU A 84 -6.74 18.25 -8.33
N LEU A 85 -5.73 17.54 -7.84
CA LEU A 85 -4.79 16.79 -8.66
C LEU A 85 -5.48 15.68 -9.46
N GLU A 86 -6.54 15.05 -8.95
CA GLU A 86 -7.32 14.07 -9.72
C GLU A 86 -7.83 14.63 -11.04
N LYS A 87 -8.22 15.90 -11.08
CA LYS A 87 -8.72 16.56 -12.31
C LYS A 87 -7.64 16.73 -13.38
N THR A 88 -6.38 16.92 -12.96
CA THR A 88 -5.27 17.28 -13.86
C THR A 88 -4.26 16.17 -14.08
N HIS A 89 -4.06 15.30 -13.07
CA HIS A 89 -2.99 14.29 -13.03
C HIS A 89 -3.50 12.85 -12.92
N LYS A 90 -4.77 12.60 -13.14
CA LYS A 90 -5.33 11.24 -13.13
C LYS A 90 -4.57 10.31 -14.07
N GLY A 91 -4.06 9.21 -13.53
CA GLY A 91 -3.32 8.20 -14.28
C GLY A 91 -1.94 8.62 -14.81
N LYS A 92 -1.33 9.66 -14.22
CA LYS A 92 -0.06 10.24 -14.71
C LYS A 92 1.11 10.14 -13.72
N ILE A 93 0.86 9.74 -12.47
CA ILE A 93 1.89 9.72 -11.43
C ILE A 93 2.56 8.35 -11.41
N ASP A 94 3.87 8.34 -11.57
CA ASP A 94 4.66 7.10 -11.61
C ASP A 94 4.98 6.57 -10.21
N LEU A 95 5.21 7.48 -9.25
CA LEU A 95 5.56 7.13 -7.89
C LEU A 95 4.89 8.06 -6.88
N ILE A 96 4.31 7.48 -5.84
CA ILE A 96 3.80 8.20 -4.67
C ILE A 96 4.56 7.67 -3.45
N TYR A 97 5.09 8.57 -2.63
CA TYR A 97 5.61 8.25 -1.30
C TYR A 97 4.84 9.05 -0.27
N ILE A 98 4.35 8.38 0.76
CA ILE A 98 3.65 9.04 1.88
C ILE A 98 4.18 8.54 3.22
N ASP A 99 4.18 9.45 4.17
CA ASP A 99 4.53 9.25 5.57
C ASP A 99 3.35 9.76 6.41
N PRO A 100 2.29 8.95 6.60
CA PRO A 100 1.09 9.37 7.30
C PRO A 100 1.32 9.44 8.81
N PRO A 101 0.42 10.05 9.59
CA PRO A 101 0.47 9.94 11.04
C PRO A 101 0.39 8.47 11.48
N TYR A 102 1.24 8.06 12.42
CA TYR A 102 1.36 6.66 12.85
C TYR A 102 0.33 6.28 13.92
N ASN A 103 -0.46 7.24 14.40
CA ASN A 103 -1.51 7.04 15.40
C ASN A 103 -0.97 6.48 16.73
N THR A 104 0.17 7.00 17.16
CA THR A 104 0.87 6.53 18.38
C THR A 104 0.20 7.00 19.66
N GLY A 105 -0.77 7.92 19.58
CA GLY A 105 -1.39 8.62 20.70
C GLY A 105 -0.50 9.70 21.34
N ALA A 106 0.69 9.93 20.77
CA ALA A 106 1.63 10.97 21.23
C ALA A 106 1.40 12.34 20.56
N LYS A 107 0.13 12.69 20.25
CA LYS A 107 -0.27 13.91 19.54
C LYS A 107 0.30 13.98 18.11
N ASP A 108 0.39 12.85 17.45
CA ASP A 108 0.86 12.69 16.07
C ASP A 108 -0.28 12.58 15.06
N PHE A 109 -1.50 12.36 15.51
CA PHE A 109 -2.70 12.29 14.66
C PHE A 109 -3.77 13.27 15.12
N VAL A 110 -4.13 14.20 14.24
CA VAL A 110 -5.23 15.16 14.42
C VAL A 110 -6.40 14.73 13.56
N TYR A 111 -7.59 14.68 14.14
CA TYR A 111 -8.84 14.44 13.47
C TYR A 111 -9.87 15.44 13.97
N ASP A 112 -10.48 16.22 13.06
CA ASP A 112 -11.40 17.33 13.40
C ASP A 112 -10.80 18.30 14.45
N ASP A 113 -9.60 18.83 14.15
CA ASP A 113 -8.84 19.76 15.00
C ASP A 113 -8.49 19.26 16.41
N ALA A 114 -8.78 18.00 16.71
CA ALA A 114 -8.44 17.37 17.99
C ALA A 114 -7.40 16.24 17.80
N PHE A 115 -6.46 16.15 18.74
CA PHE A 115 -5.58 15.00 18.79
C PHE A 115 -6.36 13.75 19.18
N VAL A 116 -6.17 12.66 18.43
CA VAL A 116 -6.74 11.36 18.75
C VAL A 116 -5.90 10.71 19.83
N ASP A 117 -6.54 10.37 20.96
CA ASP A 117 -5.90 9.71 22.09
C ASP A 117 -6.02 8.18 21.96
N THR A 118 -5.06 7.44 22.54
CA THR A 118 -5.09 5.96 22.60
C THR A 118 -6.29 5.41 23.39
N THR A 119 -6.91 6.24 24.26
CA THR A 119 -8.12 5.88 24.99
C THR A 119 -9.40 6.06 24.17
N ASP A 120 -9.32 6.69 23.01
CA ASP A 120 -10.44 6.82 22.07
C ASP A 120 -10.75 5.44 21.46
N GLY A 121 -11.93 4.90 21.76
CA GLY A 121 -12.38 3.61 21.23
C GLY A 121 -12.51 3.56 19.71
N PHE A 122 -12.50 4.70 19.03
CA PHE A 122 -12.60 4.84 17.57
C PHE A 122 -11.30 5.30 16.91
N ASN A 123 -10.16 5.30 17.63
CA ASN A 123 -8.89 5.78 17.10
C ASN A 123 -8.50 5.13 15.75
N HIS A 124 -8.58 3.80 15.66
CA HIS A 124 -8.30 3.07 14.42
C HIS A 124 -9.33 3.36 13.33
N SER A 125 -10.63 3.47 13.68
CA SER A 125 -11.69 3.76 12.69
C SER A 125 -11.56 5.16 12.11
N LYS A 126 -11.22 6.15 12.93
CA LYS A 126 -10.93 7.52 12.48
C LYS A 126 -9.71 7.55 11.56
N TRP A 127 -8.63 6.87 11.95
CA TRP A 127 -7.42 6.77 11.15
C TRP A 127 -7.68 6.07 9.81
N LEU A 128 -8.44 4.99 9.82
CA LEU A 128 -8.82 4.27 8.60
C LEU A 128 -9.68 5.13 7.68
N SER A 129 -10.62 5.91 8.21
CA SER A 129 -11.45 6.85 7.43
C SER A 129 -10.59 7.92 6.77
N PHE A 130 -9.69 8.53 7.53
CA PHE A 130 -8.71 9.49 7.04
C PHE A 130 -7.86 8.93 5.89
N MET A 131 -7.31 7.72 6.07
CA MET A 131 -6.44 7.10 5.09
C MET A 131 -7.19 6.59 3.85
N LYS A 132 -8.40 6.04 4.01
CA LYS A 132 -9.18 5.46 2.91
C LYS A 132 -9.44 6.43 1.78
N GLN A 133 -9.84 7.65 2.11
CA GLN A 133 -10.12 8.69 1.13
C GLN A 133 -8.86 9.06 0.35
N ARG A 134 -7.76 9.30 1.05
CA ARG A 134 -6.48 9.71 0.48
C ARG A 134 -5.86 8.62 -0.39
N LEU A 135 -5.89 7.37 0.06
CA LEU A 135 -5.40 6.22 -0.72
C LEU A 135 -6.25 5.96 -1.96
N SER A 136 -7.57 6.15 -1.86
CA SER A 136 -8.48 5.99 -3.01
C SER A 136 -8.18 7.01 -4.11
N LEU A 137 -7.90 8.27 -3.74
CA LEU A 137 -7.48 9.31 -4.67
C LEU A 137 -6.07 9.04 -5.23
N SER A 138 -5.14 8.63 -4.37
CA SER A 138 -3.77 8.25 -4.77
C SER A 138 -3.79 7.15 -5.83
N LYS A 139 -4.63 6.12 -5.67
CA LYS A 139 -4.81 5.08 -6.69
C LYS A 139 -5.27 5.64 -8.04
N LYS A 140 -6.16 6.63 -8.04
CA LYS A 140 -6.63 7.26 -9.27
C LYS A 140 -5.54 8.08 -9.96
N LEU A 141 -4.65 8.71 -9.18
CA LEU A 141 -3.52 9.49 -9.69
C LEU A 141 -2.45 8.60 -10.33
N LEU A 142 -2.20 7.42 -9.78
CA LEU A 142 -1.17 6.51 -10.28
C LEU A 142 -1.39 6.14 -11.75
N ALA A 143 -0.30 6.15 -12.52
CA ALA A 143 -0.20 5.54 -13.83
C ALA A 143 -0.39 4.02 -13.74
N ALA A 144 -0.60 3.33 -14.85
CA ALA A 144 -0.80 1.88 -14.85
C ALA A 144 0.40 1.10 -14.27
N HIS A 145 1.62 1.60 -14.51
CA HIS A 145 2.88 1.07 -13.95
C HIS A 145 3.27 1.70 -12.61
N GLY A 146 2.49 2.69 -12.15
CA GLY A 146 2.81 3.48 -10.97
C GLY A 146 2.72 2.69 -9.66
N THR A 147 3.54 3.09 -8.70
CA THR A 147 3.67 2.46 -7.38
C THR A 147 3.50 3.47 -6.27
N ILE A 148 3.03 3.00 -5.12
CA ILE A 148 2.94 3.77 -3.89
C ILE A 148 3.74 3.10 -2.78
N PHE A 149 4.51 3.90 -2.04
CA PHE A 149 5.24 3.50 -0.85
C PHE A 149 4.66 4.25 0.35
N ILE A 150 4.39 3.53 1.42
CA ILE A 150 3.72 4.06 2.60
C ILE A 150 4.49 3.65 3.84
N SER A 151 5.09 4.64 4.53
CA SER A 151 5.75 4.41 5.80
C SER A 151 4.75 4.23 6.93
N ILE A 152 5.01 3.32 7.85
CA ILE A 152 4.18 3.09 9.05
C ILE A 152 4.98 2.31 10.10
N ASP A 153 4.56 2.39 11.36
CA ASP A 153 5.07 1.55 12.43
C ASP A 153 4.07 0.45 12.85
N ASP A 154 4.35 -0.23 13.96
CA ASP A 154 3.53 -1.34 14.47
C ASP A 154 2.10 -0.92 14.86
N ASN A 155 1.83 0.37 15.15
CA ASN A 155 0.53 0.82 15.63
C ASN A 155 -0.59 0.60 14.62
N GLU A 156 -0.35 0.93 13.34
CA GLU A 156 -1.36 0.86 12.28
C GLU A 156 -0.94 -0.03 11.09
N PHE A 157 0.17 -0.77 11.16
CA PHE A 157 0.64 -1.63 10.08
C PHE A 157 -0.42 -2.61 9.57
N SER A 158 -1.07 -3.32 10.49
CA SER A 158 -2.07 -4.33 10.15
C SER A 158 -3.32 -3.72 9.51
N GLN A 159 -3.79 -2.63 10.06
CA GLN A 159 -4.94 -1.87 9.57
C GLN A 159 -4.66 -1.28 8.19
N LEU A 160 -3.48 -0.68 8.01
CA LEU A 160 -3.03 -0.15 6.73
C LEU A 160 -2.92 -1.23 5.66
N LYS A 161 -2.35 -2.40 6.01
CA LYS A 161 -2.22 -3.52 5.08
C LYS A 161 -3.58 -3.98 4.55
N LEU A 162 -4.54 -4.16 5.45
CA LEU A 162 -5.91 -4.57 5.09
C LEU A 162 -6.61 -3.49 4.24
N LEU A 163 -6.45 -2.21 4.61
CA LEU A 163 -7.01 -1.10 3.85
C LEU A 163 -6.40 -1.01 2.44
N CYS A 164 -5.09 -1.17 2.31
CA CYS A 164 -4.42 -1.18 1.02
C CYS A 164 -4.86 -2.37 0.17
N ASP A 165 -5.07 -3.55 0.75
CA ASP A 165 -5.63 -4.71 0.05
C ASP A 165 -7.03 -4.41 -0.51
N GLU A 166 -7.87 -3.68 0.24
CA GLU A 166 -9.19 -3.25 -0.24
C GLU A 166 -9.07 -2.20 -1.35
N VAL A 167 -8.24 -1.18 -1.16
CA VAL A 167 -8.11 -0.05 -2.09
C VAL A 167 -7.38 -0.46 -3.36
N PHE A 168 -6.19 -1.02 -3.26
CA PHE A 168 -5.35 -1.35 -4.42
C PHE A 168 -5.62 -2.74 -4.98
N GLY A 169 -6.11 -3.66 -4.16
CA GLY A 169 -6.27 -5.08 -4.43
C GLY A 169 -5.07 -5.87 -3.90
N ALA A 170 -5.33 -6.97 -3.18
CA ALA A 170 -4.29 -7.82 -2.58
C ALA A 170 -3.27 -8.35 -3.61
N ASN A 171 -3.71 -8.59 -4.85
CA ASN A 171 -2.84 -9.05 -5.94
C ASN A 171 -1.85 -7.99 -6.44
N ASN A 172 -2.05 -6.72 -6.07
CA ASN A 172 -1.17 -5.61 -6.44
C ASN A 172 -0.17 -5.26 -5.34
N TYR A 173 -0.11 -6.07 -4.29
CA TYR A 173 0.92 -5.96 -3.25
C TYR A 173 2.28 -6.36 -3.80
N VAL A 174 3.26 -5.44 -3.75
CA VAL A 174 4.62 -5.65 -4.23
C VAL A 174 5.50 -6.23 -3.13
N GLY A 175 5.41 -5.67 -1.92
CA GLY A 175 6.20 -6.11 -0.78
C GLY A 175 6.18 -5.14 0.38
N THR A 176 6.85 -5.52 1.47
CA THR A 176 7.12 -4.65 2.63
C THR A 176 8.61 -4.57 2.87
N ILE A 177 9.13 -3.35 2.93
CA ILE A 177 10.52 -3.07 3.28
C ILE A 177 10.58 -2.83 4.79
N LEU A 178 11.52 -3.47 5.47
CA LEU A 178 11.82 -3.23 6.87
C LEU A 178 12.89 -2.15 6.98
N TRP A 179 12.49 -0.98 7.45
CA TRP A 179 13.40 0.15 7.65
C TRP A 179 13.97 0.14 9.06
N LYS A 180 15.24 -0.29 9.21
CA LYS A 180 15.91 -0.30 10.49
C LYS A 180 16.27 1.11 10.95
N LYS A 181 15.56 1.63 11.96
CA LYS A 181 15.75 3.00 12.48
C LYS A 181 16.71 3.09 13.67
N LYS A 182 16.95 2.00 14.37
CA LYS A 182 17.85 1.96 15.56
C LYS A 182 18.69 0.70 15.57
N THR A 183 19.92 0.82 16.06
CA THR A 183 20.85 -0.32 16.23
C THR A 183 20.73 -0.96 17.61
N ASN A 184 20.41 -0.15 18.64
CA ASN A 184 20.26 -0.58 20.02
C ASN A 184 18.85 -0.26 20.50
N GLY A 185 18.15 -1.26 21.03
CA GLY A 185 16.91 -1.04 21.76
C GLY A 185 17.24 -0.46 23.14
N ASN A 186 16.70 0.72 23.47
CA ASN A 186 16.60 1.11 24.87
C ASN A 186 15.68 0.08 25.55
N ASN A 187 15.87 -0.18 26.85
CA ASN A 187 15.10 -1.13 27.66
C ASN A 187 13.62 -0.71 27.83
N MET A 188 12.94 -0.44 26.71
CA MET A 188 11.52 -0.08 26.68
C MET A 188 10.71 -1.28 26.19
N GLY A 189 10.16 -2.04 27.12
CA GLY A 189 9.29 -3.17 26.84
C GLY A 189 10.03 -4.49 26.58
N TRP A 190 9.29 -5.55 26.26
CA TRP A 190 9.78 -6.89 26.02
C TRP A 190 10.54 -7.02 24.70
N LEU A 191 10.04 -6.34 23.65
CA LEU A 191 10.65 -6.27 22.32
C LEU A 191 10.68 -4.80 21.90
N PRO A 192 11.83 -4.10 21.99
CA PRO A 192 11.91 -2.70 21.61
C PRO A 192 11.72 -2.53 20.09
N PRO A 193 10.90 -1.56 19.64
CA PRO A 193 10.72 -1.28 18.22
C PRO A 193 11.99 -0.66 17.64
N VAL A 194 12.67 -1.41 16.76
CA VAL A 194 13.93 -0.99 16.13
C VAL A 194 13.79 -0.70 14.64
N HIS A 195 12.60 -0.92 14.07
CA HIS A 195 12.31 -0.73 12.66
C HIS A 195 10.93 -0.09 12.46
N ASP A 196 10.72 0.42 11.27
CA ASP A 196 9.44 0.76 10.71
C ASP A 196 9.22 -0.06 9.44
N TYR A 197 8.02 0.00 8.90
CA TYR A 197 7.65 -0.68 7.67
C TYR A 197 7.44 0.36 6.56
N ILE A 198 7.76 -0.03 5.32
CA ILE A 198 7.34 0.70 4.14
C ILE A 198 6.58 -0.30 3.27
N LEU A 199 5.25 -0.14 3.21
CA LEU A 199 4.42 -0.96 2.36
C LEU A 199 4.51 -0.46 0.92
N CYS A 200 4.63 -1.38 -0.03
CA CYS A 200 4.65 -1.07 -1.45
C CYS A 200 3.49 -1.77 -2.16
N TYR A 201 2.70 -0.97 -2.89
CA TYR A 201 1.64 -1.44 -3.78
C TYR A 201 1.82 -0.85 -5.17
N SER A 202 1.42 -1.59 -6.19
CA SER A 202 1.33 -1.10 -7.56
C SER A 202 -0.11 -0.78 -7.94
N LYS A 203 -0.28 0.02 -8.98
CA LYS A 203 -1.59 0.18 -9.64
C LYS A 203 -2.03 -1.11 -10.31
N GLU A 204 -1.12 -1.72 -11.11
CA GLU A 204 -1.29 -2.97 -11.82
C GLU A 204 0.04 -3.74 -11.77
N ILE A 205 0.12 -4.82 -11.00
CA ILE A 205 1.38 -5.55 -10.72
C ILE A 205 2.10 -6.03 -11.99
N GLY A 206 1.36 -6.39 -13.03
CA GLY A 206 1.95 -6.86 -14.30
C GLY A 206 2.54 -5.75 -15.16
N LYS A 207 2.48 -4.49 -14.76
CA LYS A 207 2.97 -3.34 -15.52
C LYS A 207 4.05 -2.53 -14.81
N ILE A 208 4.43 -2.92 -13.60
CA ILE A 208 5.50 -2.22 -12.86
C ILE A 208 6.84 -2.36 -13.59
N TYR A 209 7.67 -1.33 -13.48
CA TYR A 209 9.05 -1.40 -13.92
C TYR A 209 9.90 -2.16 -12.89
N ASP A 210 10.98 -2.78 -13.35
CA ASP A 210 11.94 -3.42 -12.46
C ASP A 210 12.57 -2.39 -11.50
N PHE A 211 12.52 -2.68 -10.21
CA PHE A 211 13.23 -1.90 -9.19
C PHE A 211 14.67 -2.38 -9.12
N GLY A 212 15.47 -2.03 -10.11
CA GLY A 212 16.87 -2.38 -10.16
C GLY A 212 17.75 -1.16 -10.46
N PHE A 213 18.97 -1.20 -9.97
CA PHE A 213 20.00 -0.33 -10.50
C PHE A 213 20.52 -0.93 -11.79
N GLU A 214 20.80 -0.10 -12.79
CA GLU A 214 21.57 -0.55 -13.94
C GLU A 214 22.93 -1.03 -13.41
N VAL A 215 23.24 -2.30 -13.71
CA VAL A 215 24.55 -2.87 -13.39
C VAL A 215 25.53 -2.35 -14.44
N SER A 216 26.64 -1.75 -13.99
CA SER A 216 27.64 -1.24 -14.92
C SER A 216 28.25 -2.40 -15.74
N GLU A 217 28.68 -2.11 -16.97
CA GLU A 217 29.35 -3.12 -17.81
C GLU A 217 30.60 -3.69 -17.10
N GLU A 218 31.29 -2.87 -16.30
CA GLU A 218 32.45 -3.31 -15.53
C GLU A 218 32.06 -4.34 -14.46
N ASP A 219 30.94 -4.15 -13.76
CA ASP A 219 30.46 -5.09 -12.75
C ASP A 219 29.89 -6.38 -13.38
N ILE A 220 29.31 -6.27 -14.57
CA ILE A 220 28.89 -7.43 -15.35
C ILE A 220 30.13 -8.27 -15.71
N LEU A 221 31.17 -7.65 -16.29
CA LEU A 221 32.38 -8.34 -16.72
C LEU A 221 33.22 -8.94 -15.58
N LYS A 222 33.07 -8.47 -14.33
CA LYS A 222 33.71 -9.07 -13.15
C LYS A 222 33.14 -10.46 -12.82
N ASN A 223 31.85 -10.65 -13.01
CA ASN A 223 31.14 -11.84 -12.55
C ASN A 223 30.60 -12.71 -13.68
N TYR A 224 30.54 -12.18 -14.88
CA TYR A 224 29.97 -12.83 -16.07
C TYR A 224 30.99 -12.80 -17.22
N SER A 225 31.02 -13.84 -17.99
CA SER A 225 31.84 -13.92 -19.20
C SER A 225 31.04 -14.54 -20.34
N ASN A 226 31.46 -14.30 -21.59
CA ASN A 226 30.83 -14.89 -22.76
C ASN A 226 31.87 -15.63 -23.64
N PRO A 227 32.43 -16.73 -23.11
CA PRO A 227 33.51 -17.45 -23.77
C PRO A 227 33.06 -18.17 -25.06
N ASP A 228 31.79 -18.47 -25.22
CA ASP A 228 31.15 -19.17 -26.34
C ASP A 228 30.43 -18.25 -27.32
N ASN A 229 30.49 -16.91 -27.11
CA ASN A 229 29.77 -15.90 -27.87
C ASN A 229 28.25 -16.15 -27.94
N ASP A 230 27.64 -16.53 -26.78
CA ASP A 230 26.21 -16.71 -26.69
C ASP A 230 25.49 -15.39 -27.04
N PRO A 231 24.52 -15.41 -27.99
CA PRO A 231 23.82 -14.20 -28.41
C PRO A 231 22.95 -13.56 -27.30
N ARG A 232 22.72 -14.26 -26.18
CA ARG A 232 22.01 -13.73 -25.01
C ARG A 232 22.91 -12.85 -24.14
N GLY A 233 24.22 -12.84 -24.37
CA GLY A 233 25.20 -12.02 -23.64
C GLY A 233 26.04 -12.80 -22.62
N PRO A 234 26.77 -12.09 -21.74
CA PRO A 234 27.60 -12.70 -20.71
C PRO A 234 26.79 -13.54 -19.71
N TRP A 235 27.32 -14.64 -19.29
CA TRP A 235 26.72 -15.60 -18.38
C TRP A 235 27.73 -16.08 -17.31
N THR A 236 27.22 -16.64 -16.22
CA THR A 236 28.01 -17.28 -15.16
C THR A 236 27.36 -18.60 -14.75
N THR A 237 28.16 -19.48 -14.18
CA THR A 237 27.66 -20.74 -13.62
C THR A 237 27.32 -20.54 -12.15
N THR A 238 26.22 -21.14 -11.73
CA THR A 238 25.89 -21.31 -10.32
C THR A 238 26.07 -22.76 -9.91
N ASP A 239 26.47 -22.98 -8.67
CA ASP A 239 26.55 -24.30 -8.10
C ASP A 239 25.15 -24.92 -8.04
N LEU A 240 25.01 -26.10 -8.65
CA LEU A 240 23.75 -26.87 -8.63
C LEU A 240 23.63 -27.73 -7.36
N SER A 241 24.67 -27.75 -6.53
CA SER A 241 24.61 -28.51 -5.27
C SER A 241 23.72 -27.81 -4.25
N ALA A 242 22.79 -28.55 -3.67
CA ALA A 242 22.00 -28.06 -2.55
C ALA A 242 22.85 -28.11 -1.26
N ASN A 243 22.61 -27.17 -0.33
CA ASN A 243 23.24 -27.12 0.99
C ASN A 243 22.87 -28.32 1.93
N HIS A 244 22.14 -29.29 1.39
CA HIS A 244 21.74 -30.51 2.11
C HIS A 244 21.84 -31.71 1.18
N LYS A 245 22.02 -32.90 1.77
CA LYS A 245 22.10 -34.16 1.05
C LYS A 245 20.80 -34.42 0.29
N GLY A 246 20.86 -34.32 -1.05
CA GLY A 246 19.74 -34.61 -1.95
C GLY A 246 19.54 -36.12 -2.19
N PRO A 247 18.46 -36.52 -2.83
CA PRO A 247 18.27 -37.89 -3.26
C PRO A 247 19.34 -38.29 -4.27
N TYR A 248 19.94 -39.45 -4.06
CA TYR A 248 20.94 -40.01 -4.95
C TYR A 248 20.26 -40.84 -6.04
N PHE A 249 20.27 -40.33 -7.28
CA PHE A 249 19.67 -41.02 -8.41
C PHE A 249 20.53 -40.90 -9.68
N PRO A 250 20.49 -41.92 -10.56
CA PRO A 250 21.22 -41.84 -11.83
C PRO A 250 20.56 -40.87 -12.81
N VAL A 251 21.41 -40.15 -13.55
CA VAL A 251 20.97 -39.30 -14.69
C VAL A 251 21.50 -39.97 -15.95
N THR A 252 20.59 -40.37 -16.83
CA THR A 252 20.95 -41.01 -18.11
C THR A 252 20.98 -39.97 -19.22
N ASN A 253 22.06 -39.91 -19.97
CA ASN A 253 22.15 -39.10 -21.18
C ASN A 253 21.22 -39.70 -22.28
N PRO A 254 20.19 -38.99 -22.70
CA PRO A 254 19.21 -39.54 -23.64
C PRO A 254 19.77 -39.79 -25.07
N LYS A 255 20.93 -39.19 -25.39
CA LYS A 255 21.56 -39.35 -26.71
C LYS A 255 22.59 -40.50 -26.77
N THR A 256 23.31 -40.75 -25.71
CA THR A 256 24.40 -41.74 -25.66
C THR A 256 24.03 -42.98 -24.85
N GLY A 257 23.02 -42.88 -23.97
CA GLY A 257 22.67 -43.95 -23.04
C GLY A 257 23.57 -44.03 -21.80
N ASP A 258 24.56 -43.16 -21.69
CA ASP A 258 25.50 -43.16 -20.54
C ASP A 258 24.80 -42.76 -19.26
N VAL A 259 25.13 -43.41 -18.17
CA VAL A 259 24.56 -43.21 -16.84
C VAL A 259 25.57 -42.50 -15.95
N TYR A 260 25.18 -41.33 -15.45
CA TYR A 260 25.99 -40.53 -14.53
C TYR A 260 25.36 -40.54 -13.11
N TYR A 261 26.18 -40.63 -12.13
CA TYR A 261 25.75 -40.51 -10.73
C TYR A 261 26.29 -39.21 -10.14
N PRO A 262 25.52 -38.49 -9.31
CA PRO A 262 26.05 -37.34 -8.60
C PRO A 262 27.22 -37.76 -7.71
N PRO A 263 28.25 -36.90 -7.52
CA PRO A 263 29.32 -37.20 -6.62
C PRO A 263 28.77 -37.45 -5.23
N ALA A 264 29.29 -38.48 -4.56
CA ALA A 264 28.95 -38.77 -3.15
C ALA A 264 29.43 -37.59 -2.30
N GLY A 265 28.50 -36.72 -1.89
CA GLY A 265 28.74 -35.59 -1.01
C GLY A 265 28.63 -35.95 0.47
#